data_141d60667b0930d7af32151e31d5fdc7
#
_entry.id   141d60667b0930d7af32151e31d5fdc7
#
_cell.length_a   1.000
_cell.length_b   1.000
_cell.length_c   1.000
_cell.angle_alpha   90.00
_cell.angle_beta   90.00
_cell.angle_gamma   90.00
#
_symmetry.space_group_name_H-M   'P 1'
#
loop_
_entity.id
_entity.type
_entity.pdbx_description
1 polymer ?
#
loop_
_entity_poly.entity_id
_entity_poly.type
_entity_poly.pdbx_seq_one_letter_code
_entity_poly.pdbx_strand_id
1 'polypeptide(L)' 'MPANLTQQYHKAEAKYRQATTPEEELAALQEMLREMPKHKGTD' A
#
# COMPACT_ATOMS: atom_id res chain seq x y z
N MET A 1 16.84 0.16 -10.93
CA MET A 1 16.34 0.22 -9.83
C MET A 1 15.03 -0.28 -9.80
N PRO A 2 14.75 -1.01 -9.01
CA PRO A 2 13.47 -1.60 -8.97
C PRO A 2 12.39 -0.58 -8.78
N ALA A 3 11.24 -1.03 -8.78
CA ALA A 3 10.12 -0.20 -8.61
C ALA A 3 10.27 0.59 -7.37
N ASN A 4 9.98 1.82 -7.48
CA ASN A 4 10.12 2.63 -6.37
C ASN A 4 8.83 2.80 -5.72
N LEU A 5 8.59 2.11 -4.66
CA LEU A 5 7.40 2.32 -3.89
C LEU A 5 7.55 3.61 -3.13
N THR A 6 6.48 4.36 -3.09
CA THR A 6 6.54 5.64 -2.39
C THR A 6 6.64 5.40 -0.90
N GLN A 7 7.07 6.43 -0.21
CA GLN A 7 7.12 6.33 1.23
C GLN A 7 5.73 6.13 1.81
N GLN A 8 4.74 6.69 1.15
CA GLN A 8 3.39 6.51 1.63
C GLN A 8 2.96 5.06 1.55
N TYR A 9 3.42 4.36 0.51
CA TYR A 9 3.13 2.95 0.44
C TYR A 9 3.75 2.22 1.61
N HIS A 10 5.00 2.55 1.92
CA HIS A 10 5.65 1.90 3.05
C HIS A 10 4.93 2.20 4.35
N LYS A 11 4.45 3.42 4.50
CA LYS A 11 3.72 3.75 5.71
C LYS A 11 2.42 2.98 5.78
N ALA A 12 1.75 2.85 4.66
CA ALA A 12 0.51 2.09 4.64
C ALA A 12 0.78 0.63 4.95
N GLU A 13 1.89 0.11 4.45
CA GLU A 13 2.22 -1.27 4.75
C GLU A 13 2.47 -1.44 6.24
N ALA A 14 3.15 -0.49 6.84
CA ALA A 14 3.40 -0.56 8.26
C ALA A 14 2.08 -0.50 9.03
N LYS A 15 1.18 0.34 8.59
CA LYS A 15 -0.13 0.39 9.24
C LYS A 15 -0.82 -0.95 9.12
N TYR A 16 -0.72 -1.56 7.96
CA TYR A 16 -1.38 -2.85 7.75
C TYR A 16 -0.82 -3.88 8.73
N ARG A 17 0.48 -3.88 8.89
CA ARG A 17 1.09 -4.84 9.80
C ARG A 17 0.73 -4.57 11.24
N GLN A 18 0.53 -3.31 11.56
CA GLN A 18 0.20 -2.98 12.94
C GLN A 18 -1.29 -2.98 13.19
N ALA A 19 -2.06 -3.18 12.15
CA ALA A 19 -3.51 -3.17 12.32
C ALA A 19 -3.92 -4.29 13.24
N THR A 20 -4.81 -3.97 14.15
CA THR A 20 -5.31 -4.98 15.07
C THR A 20 -6.75 -5.30 14.79
N THR A 21 -7.42 -4.51 13.98
CA THR A 21 -8.81 -4.78 13.66
C THR A 21 -8.97 -4.91 12.17
N PRO A 22 -9.98 -5.64 11.72
CA PRO A 22 -10.20 -5.79 10.29
C PRO A 22 -10.44 -4.45 9.61
N GLU A 23 -11.06 -3.53 10.29
CA GLU A 23 -11.31 -2.24 9.69
C GLU A 23 -10.01 -1.51 9.41
N GLU A 24 -9.09 -1.56 10.35
CA GLU A 24 -7.80 -0.92 10.14
C GLU A 24 -7.03 -1.63 9.06
N GLU A 25 -7.12 -2.94 9.03
CA GLU A 25 -6.43 -3.67 7.99
C GLU A 25 -6.97 -3.27 6.61
N LEU A 26 -8.27 -3.16 6.52
CA LEU A 26 -8.87 -2.81 5.25
C LEU A 26 -8.46 -1.40 4.82
N ALA A 27 -8.48 -0.48 5.75
CA ALA A 27 -8.08 0.88 5.42
C ALA A 27 -6.64 0.93 4.94
N ALA A 28 -5.76 0.25 5.65
CA ALA A 28 -4.36 0.25 5.25
C ALA A 28 -4.18 -0.43 3.92
N LEU A 29 -4.92 -1.50 3.69
CA LEU A 29 -4.82 -2.21 2.43
C LEU A 29 -5.26 -1.31 1.28
N GLN A 30 -6.32 -0.57 1.49
CA GLN A 30 -6.79 0.32 0.45
C GLN A 30 -5.75 1.40 0.17
N GLU A 31 -5.10 1.89 1.20
CA GLU A 31 -4.07 2.87 0.97
C GLU A 31 -2.90 2.27 0.20
N MET A 32 -2.55 1.04 0.50
CA MET A 32 -1.49 0.39 -0.22
C MET A 32 -1.85 0.25 -1.69
N LEU A 33 -3.06 -0.15 -1.97
CA LEU A 33 -3.48 -0.29 -3.35
C LEU A 33 -3.47 1.04 -4.06
N ARG A 34 -3.84 2.09 -3.36
CA ARG A 34 -3.86 3.39 -3.95
C ARG A 34 -2.46 3.89 -4.29
N GLU A 35 -1.51 3.60 -3.43
CA GLU A 35 -0.16 4.07 -3.64
C GLU A 35 0.65 3.14 -4.53
N MET A 36 0.10 2.01 -4.86
CA MET A 36 0.82 1.06 -5.66
C MET A 36 1.11 1.64 -7.02
N PRO A 37 2.29 1.43 -7.56
CA PRO A 37 2.59 1.99 -8.87
C PRO A 37 1.63 1.45 -9.92
N LYS A 38 1.12 2.32 -10.75
CA LYS A 38 0.28 1.88 -11.76
C LYS A 38 1.05 1.58 -12.94
N HIS A 39 1.12 0.45 -13.32
CA HIS A 39 1.89 0.17 -14.46
C HIS A 39 1.04 0.16 -15.55
N LYS A 40 0.81 0.84 -16.09
CA LYS A 40 0.11 0.75 -17.09
C LYS A 40 0.51 -0.06 -17.95
N GLY A 41 0.90 -0.42 -18.12
CA GLY A 41 1.25 -1.21 -19.05
C GLY A 41 0.83 -2.17 -19.41
N THR A 42 0.77 -2.37 -19.47
CA THR A 42 0.46 -3.12 -19.81
C THR A 42 -0.30 -3.32 -20.09
N ASP A 43 -0.32 -3.17 -20.18
CA ASP A 43 -0.97 -3.26 -20.44
C ASP A 43 -1.06 -3.28 -20.74
#